data_8919edaf89f5b99577623a3a749f61e0
#
_entry.id   8919edaf89f5b99577623a3a749f61e0
#
_cell.length_a   1.000
_cell.length_b   1.000
_cell.length_c   1.000
_cell.angle_alpha   90.00
_cell.angle_beta   90.00
_cell.angle_gamma   90.00
#
_symmetry.space_group_name_H-M   'P 1'
#
loop_
_entity.id
_entity.type
_entity.pdbx_description
1 polymer ?
#
loop_
_entity_poly.entity_id
_entity_poly.type
_entity_poly.pdbx_seq_one_letter_code
_entity_poly.pdbx_strand_id
1 'polypeptide(L)'
;MSAASIPGLDRVLFTAEQIDARIREVAAEISARYQGKTLKLIGVLKGSIFFLTALARYIDVPLKMDFLGISSFSNKTGAPGVVRIAKDLDDGIEGEDVLLVEDIVDTGFTLRYLLQTLAGRAPNSLSVCTFLDRTSRRIVQVPVDYRCFEIPDRFVVGFGLDYNQLYRNLTYVAVMKPEKGP
;
A
#
# COMPACT_ATOMS: atom_id res chain seq x y z
N MET A 1 -16.47 -16.01 -5.16
CA MET A 1 -15.74 -17.21 -5.64
C MET A 1 -14.83 -17.69 -4.50
N SER A 2 -14.86 -18.97 -4.18
CA SER A 2 -13.94 -19.55 -3.17
C SER A 2 -12.52 -19.59 -3.74
N ALA A 3 -11.48 -19.27 -2.92
CA ALA A 3 -10.07 -19.35 -3.34
C ALA A 3 -9.69 -20.73 -3.88
N ALA A 4 -10.36 -21.79 -3.45
CA ALA A 4 -10.16 -23.17 -3.93
C ALA A 4 -10.46 -23.36 -5.42
N SER A 5 -11.14 -22.41 -6.08
CA SER A 5 -11.50 -22.49 -7.50
C SER A 5 -10.52 -21.79 -8.45
N ILE A 6 -9.56 -21.01 -7.94
CA ILE A 6 -8.58 -20.30 -8.76
C ILE A 6 -7.25 -21.05 -8.74
N PRO A 7 -6.78 -21.56 -9.91
CA PRO A 7 -5.48 -22.25 -10.00
C PRO A 7 -4.34 -21.36 -9.45
N GLY A 8 -3.41 -21.95 -8.71
CA GLY A 8 -2.24 -21.25 -8.17
C GLY A 8 -2.45 -20.62 -6.78
N LEU A 9 -3.68 -20.55 -6.27
CA LEU A 9 -3.95 -20.09 -4.91
C LEU A 9 -3.94 -21.27 -3.92
N ASP A 10 -3.38 -21.01 -2.72
CA ASP A 10 -3.34 -21.97 -1.61
C ASP A 10 -4.56 -21.77 -0.70
N ARG A 11 -4.66 -20.62 -0.07
CA ARG A 11 -5.77 -20.29 0.84
C ARG A 11 -6.04 -18.79 0.88
N VAL A 12 -7.27 -18.43 1.27
CA VAL A 12 -7.60 -17.04 1.62
C VAL A 12 -6.91 -16.70 2.93
N LEU A 13 -6.21 -15.57 2.96
CA LEU A 13 -5.59 -15.02 4.16
C LEU A 13 -6.55 -14.05 4.86
N PHE A 14 -7.19 -13.16 4.09
CA PHE A 14 -8.20 -12.22 4.58
C PHE A 14 -9.39 -12.21 3.62
N THR A 15 -10.60 -12.35 4.13
CA THR A 15 -11.84 -12.25 3.34
C THR A 15 -12.17 -10.79 3.03
N ALA A 16 -13.08 -10.56 2.09
CA ALA A 16 -13.55 -9.23 1.74
C ALA A 16 -14.19 -8.50 2.95
N GLU A 17 -14.94 -9.25 3.77
CA GLU A 17 -15.60 -8.71 4.97
C GLU A 17 -14.58 -8.30 6.03
N GLN A 18 -13.53 -9.09 6.25
CA GLN A 18 -12.43 -8.75 7.19
C GLN A 18 -11.68 -7.50 6.70
N ILE A 19 -11.44 -7.40 5.40
CA ILE A 19 -10.77 -6.25 4.78
C ILE A 19 -11.62 -4.99 4.98
N ASP A 20 -12.91 -5.05 4.64
CA ASP A 20 -13.82 -3.90 4.78
C ASP A 20 -13.93 -3.44 6.23
N ALA A 21 -14.10 -4.36 7.18
CA ALA A 21 -14.17 -4.04 8.60
C ALA A 21 -12.89 -3.32 9.08
N ARG A 22 -11.70 -3.86 8.74
CA ARG A 22 -10.43 -3.26 9.16
C ARG A 22 -10.18 -1.89 8.52
N ILE A 23 -10.55 -1.71 7.25
CA ILE A 23 -10.44 -0.41 6.58
C ILE A 23 -11.30 0.65 7.27
N ARG A 24 -12.53 0.31 7.71
CA ARG A 24 -13.40 1.22 8.48
C ARG A 24 -12.77 1.66 9.79
N GLU A 25 -12.15 0.73 10.54
CA GLU A 25 -11.46 1.06 11.79
C GLU A 25 -10.32 2.04 11.55
N VAL A 26 -9.44 1.74 10.58
CA VAL A 26 -8.31 2.60 10.22
C VAL A 26 -8.78 3.97 9.70
N ALA A 27 -9.85 4.01 8.90
CA ALA A 27 -10.42 5.27 8.42
C ALA A 27 -10.96 6.14 9.57
N ALA A 28 -11.57 5.52 10.60
CA ALA A 28 -12.03 6.24 11.79
C ALA A 28 -10.86 6.84 12.59
N GLU A 29 -9.76 6.09 12.76
CA GLU A 29 -8.54 6.58 13.41
C GLU A 29 -7.95 7.79 12.66
N ILE A 30 -7.88 7.70 11.32
CA ILE A 30 -7.41 8.78 10.44
C ILE A 30 -8.32 10.00 10.54
N SER A 31 -9.65 9.80 10.45
CA SER A 31 -10.63 10.88 10.53
C SER A 31 -10.52 11.66 11.85
N ALA A 32 -10.38 10.96 12.96
CA ALA A 32 -10.21 11.57 14.27
C ALA A 32 -8.93 12.43 14.35
N ARG A 33 -7.81 11.95 13.80
CA ARG A 33 -6.53 12.68 13.81
C ARG A 33 -6.54 13.93 12.93
N TYR A 34 -7.25 13.89 11.81
CA TYR A 34 -7.29 14.97 10.84
C TYR A 34 -8.57 15.80 10.89
N GLN A 35 -9.35 15.69 11.97
CA GLN A 35 -10.58 16.46 12.13
C GLN A 35 -10.31 17.98 11.97
N GLY A 36 -11.16 18.65 11.19
CA GLY A 36 -11.03 20.09 10.89
C GLY A 36 -9.94 20.45 9.87
N LYS A 37 -9.30 19.44 9.24
CA LYS A 37 -8.27 19.61 8.23
C LYS A 37 -8.71 19.05 6.88
N THR A 38 -8.04 19.49 5.81
CA THR A 38 -8.09 18.80 4.51
C THR A 38 -6.90 17.85 4.42
N LEU A 39 -7.14 16.58 4.11
CA LEU A 39 -6.10 15.55 4.00
C LEU A 39 -5.85 15.21 2.53
N LYS A 40 -4.58 15.21 2.10
CA LYS A 40 -4.17 14.75 0.77
C LYS A 40 -3.70 13.30 0.85
N LEU A 41 -4.47 12.39 0.23
CA LEU A 41 -4.09 10.99 0.07
C LEU A 41 -3.19 10.86 -1.16
N ILE A 42 -2.03 10.24 -1.00
CA ILE A 42 -1.12 9.93 -2.11
C ILE A 42 -1.00 8.42 -2.22
N GLY A 43 -1.54 7.84 -3.30
CA GLY A 43 -1.44 6.41 -3.58
C GLY A 43 -0.22 6.06 -4.40
N VAL A 44 0.45 4.95 -4.07
CA VAL A 44 1.56 4.44 -4.87
C VAL A 44 1.05 3.42 -5.89
N LEU A 45 1.09 3.77 -7.16
CA LEU A 45 0.59 2.95 -8.26
C LEU A 45 1.44 1.67 -8.44
N LYS A 46 0.83 0.53 -8.80
CA LYS A 46 -0.60 0.33 -9.12
C LYS A 46 -1.37 -0.32 -7.97
N GLY A 47 -0.71 -1.05 -7.08
CA GLY A 47 -1.34 -1.91 -6.08
C GLY A 47 -2.22 -1.17 -5.09
N SER A 48 -1.80 0.03 -4.68
CA SER A 48 -2.53 0.81 -3.69
C SER A 48 -3.91 1.31 -4.13
N ILE A 49 -4.24 1.30 -5.44
CA ILE A 49 -5.51 1.86 -5.96
C ILE A 49 -6.72 1.28 -5.25
N PHE A 50 -6.76 -0.04 -5.06
CA PHE A 50 -7.90 -0.72 -4.44
C PHE A 50 -8.03 -0.32 -2.96
N PHE A 51 -6.93 -0.32 -2.24
CA PHE A 51 -6.91 0.07 -0.85
C PHE A 51 -7.23 1.56 -0.66
N LEU A 52 -6.57 2.45 -1.41
CA LEU A 52 -6.79 3.89 -1.32
C LEU A 52 -8.25 4.26 -1.59
N THR A 53 -8.84 3.70 -2.64
CA THR A 53 -10.24 4.00 -2.99
C THR A 53 -11.23 3.46 -1.96
N ALA A 54 -10.96 2.30 -1.37
CA ALA A 54 -11.77 1.76 -0.28
C ALA A 54 -11.64 2.62 1.00
N LEU A 55 -10.41 2.99 1.37
CA LEU A 55 -10.11 3.82 2.53
C LEU A 55 -10.76 5.20 2.42
N ALA A 56 -10.61 5.87 1.28
CA ALA A 56 -11.14 7.21 1.03
C ALA A 56 -12.66 7.29 1.22
N ARG A 57 -13.40 6.21 0.98
CA ARG A 57 -14.87 6.17 1.14
C ARG A 57 -15.34 6.21 2.59
N TYR A 58 -14.44 5.89 3.53
CA TYR A 58 -14.76 5.84 4.98
C TYR A 58 -14.10 6.95 5.79
N ILE A 59 -13.19 7.73 5.19
CA ILE A 59 -12.59 8.89 5.84
C ILE A 59 -13.60 10.05 5.84
N ASP A 60 -13.92 10.58 7.02
CA ASP A 60 -14.91 11.64 7.25
C ASP A 60 -14.22 13.01 7.46
N VAL A 61 -13.32 13.37 6.54
CA VAL A 61 -12.74 14.73 6.44
C VAL A 61 -12.59 15.08 4.96
N PRO A 62 -12.51 16.37 4.59
CA PRO A 62 -12.29 16.77 3.20
C PRO A 62 -11.01 16.15 2.64
N LEU A 63 -11.11 15.49 1.46
CA LEU A 63 -10.01 14.77 0.84
C LEU A 63 -9.60 15.38 -0.50
N LYS A 64 -8.28 15.42 -0.72
CA LYS A 64 -7.65 15.49 -2.05
C LYS A 64 -6.99 14.13 -2.32
N MET A 65 -6.91 13.72 -3.59
CA MET A 65 -6.25 12.48 -3.97
C MET A 65 -5.27 12.72 -5.12
N ASP A 66 -4.11 12.07 -5.02
CA ASP A 66 -3.08 12.10 -6.05
C ASP A 66 -2.33 10.76 -6.08
N PHE A 67 -1.51 10.54 -7.09
CA PHE A 67 -0.83 9.27 -7.29
C PHE A 67 0.63 9.45 -7.67
N LEU A 68 1.49 8.62 -7.08
CA LEU A 68 2.86 8.42 -7.50
C LEU A 68 2.98 7.08 -8.25
N GLY A 69 3.69 7.09 -9.36
CA GLY A 69 4.12 5.87 -10.03
C GLY A 69 5.59 5.63 -9.77
N ILE A 70 5.94 4.44 -9.31
CA ILE A 70 7.33 4.02 -9.12
C ILE A 70 7.71 2.92 -10.11
N SER A 71 8.94 2.95 -10.58
CA SER A 71 9.56 1.85 -11.30
C SER A 71 10.78 1.39 -10.53
N SER A 72 10.87 0.08 -10.30
CA SER A 72 12.07 -0.56 -9.78
C SER A 72 12.82 -1.18 -10.95
N PHE A 73 13.99 -0.68 -11.27
CA PHE A 73 14.89 -1.37 -12.20
C PHE A 73 15.66 -2.41 -11.41
N SER A 74 15.24 -3.66 -11.46
CA SER A 74 16.13 -4.76 -11.07
C SER A 74 17.18 -4.91 -12.18
N ASN A 75 18.42 -4.55 -11.88
CA ASN A 75 19.52 -4.97 -12.75
C ASN A 75 19.58 -6.50 -12.75
N LYS A 76 19.87 -7.11 -13.90
CA LYS A 76 20.06 -8.56 -14.07
C LYS A 76 21.12 -9.17 -13.13
N THR A 77 21.81 -8.36 -12.35
CA THR A 77 22.86 -8.72 -11.38
C THR A 77 22.38 -8.93 -9.95
N GLY A 78 21.05 -8.86 -9.68
CA GLY A 78 20.51 -9.11 -8.32
C GLY A 78 20.78 -8.00 -7.29
N ALA A 79 21.38 -6.88 -7.68
CA ALA A 79 21.54 -5.72 -6.81
C ALA A 79 20.18 -5.06 -6.51
N PRO A 80 19.99 -4.45 -5.30
CA PRO A 80 18.77 -3.70 -5.00
C PRO A 80 18.50 -2.67 -6.10
N GLY A 81 17.33 -2.76 -6.74
CA GLY A 81 17.01 -1.89 -7.87
C GLY A 81 16.94 -0.42 -7.44
N VAL A 82 17.39 0.46 -8.30
CA VAL A 82 17.20 1.90 -8.11
C VAL A 82 15.72 2.21 -8.26
N VAL A 83 15.09 2.67 -7.17
CA VAL A 83 13.71 3.17 -7.20
C VAL A 83 13.70 4.52 -7.90
N ARG A 84 12.82 4.70 -8.88
CA ARG A 84 12.61 5.98 -9.57
C ARG A 84 11.12 6.31 -9.61
N ILE A 85 10.80 7.59 -9.47
CA ILE A 85 9.47 8.10 -9.76
C ILE A 85 9.29 8.12 -11.27
N ALA A 86 8.32 7.33 -11.76
CA ALA A 86 7.94 7.23 -13.16
C ALA A 86 6.74 8.14 -13.50
N LYS A 87 5.83 8.35 -12.53
CA LYS A 87 4.79 9.38 -12.52
C LYS A 87 4.92 10.16 -11.23
N ASP A 88 5.07 11.47 -11.35
CA ASP A 88 5.08 12.37 -10.20
C ASP A 88 3.67 12.87 -9.88
N LEU A 89 3.53 13.54 -8.74
CA LEU A 89 2.29 14.19 -8.32
C LEU A 89 1.86 15.25 -9.35
N ASP A 90 0.56 15.39 -9.51
CA ASP A 90 0.00 16.39 -10.42
C ASP A 90 0.11 17.80 -9.80
N ASP A 91 0.01 17.91 -8.47
CA ASP A 91 0.11 19.16 -7.71
C ASP A 91 1.19 19.11 -6.62
N GLY A 92 1.68 20.30 -6.21
CA GLY A 92 2.56 20.42 -5.05
C GLY A 92 1.89 20.00 -3.75
N ILE A 93 2.72 19.71 -2.74
CA ILE A 93 2.24 19.30 -1.38
C ILE A 93 2.77 20.21 -0.29
N GLU A 94 3.38 21.34 -0.63
CA GLU A 94 3.89 22.32 0.35
C GLU A 94 2.76 22.80 1.26
N GLY A 95 2.98 22.68 2.58
CA GLY A 95 1.98 23.06 3.59
C GLY A 95 0.74 22.16 3.69
N GLU A 96 0.64 21.07 2.88
CA GLU A 96 -0.49 20.13 2.94
C GLU A 96 -0.30 19.08 4.04
N ASP A 97 -1.40 18.61 4.64
CA ASP A 97 -1.38 17.40 5.46
C ASP A 97 -1.49 16.18 4.53
N VAL A 98 -0.45 15.33 4.51
CA VAL A 98 -0.28 14.24 3.56
C VAL A 98 -0.35 12.88 4.24
N LEU A 99 -1.09 11.96 3.64
CA LEU A 99 -1.11 10.54 3.97
C LEU A 99 -0.66 9.72 2.76
N LEU A 100 0.54 9.13 2.84
CA LEU A 100 1.03 8.19 1.83
C LEU A 100 0.37 6.82 2.04
N VAL A 101 -0.24 6.30 0.98
CA VAL A 101 -1.01 5.04 1.02
C VAL A 101 -0.33 3.99 0.17
N GLU A 102 0.09 2.91 0.81
CA GLU A 102 0.77 1.75 0.21
C GLU A 102 -0.08 0.48 0.30
N ASP A 103 0.04 -0.38 -0.70
CA ASP A 103 -0.56 -1.71 -0.67
C ASP A 103 0.20 -2.67 0.24
N ILE A 104 1.52 -2.63 0.20
CA ILE A 104 2.37 -3.48 1.04
C ILE A 104 3.70 -2.81 1.36
N VAL A 105 4.11 -2.88 2.62
CA VAL A 105 5.46 -2.53 3.05
C VAL A 105 6.24 -3.82 3.35
N ASP A 106 7.25 -4.10 2.53
CA ASP A 106 8.11 -5.29 2.64
C ASP A 106 9.47 -4.90 3.28
N THR A 107 10.53 -4.79 2.51
CA THR A 107 11.88 -4.47 3.00
C THR A 107 12.04 -3.05 3.57
N GLY A 108 11.17 -2.14 3.20
CA GLY A 108 11.18 -0.73 3.61
C GLY A 108 11.97 0.22 2.70
N PHE A 109 12.74 -0.28 1.73
CA PHE A 109 13.56 0.60 0.86
C PHE A 109 12.71 1.57 0.04
N THR A 110 11.66 1.08 -0.60
CA THR A 110 10.73 1.90 -1.40
C THR A 110 10.10 2.99 -0.55
N LEU A 111 9.53 2.61 0.59
CA LEU A 111 8.87 3.55 1.49
C LEU A 111 9.84 4.62 2.02
N ARG A 112 11.07 4.23 2.40
CA ARG A 112 12.10 5.19 2.82
C ARG A 112 12.41 6.21 1.72
N TYR A 113 12.60 5.75 0.49
CA TYR A 113 12.85 6.63 -0.66
C TYR A 113 11.70 7.63 -0.88
N LEU A 114 10.45 7.15 -0.84
CA LEU A 114 9.28 7.99 -1.01
C LEU A 114 9.14 9.01 0.12
N LEU A 115 9.33 8.60 1.37
CA LEU A 115 9.28 9.51 2.52
C LEU A 115 10.33 10.61 2.43
N GLN A 116 11.57 10.28 2.07
CA GLN A 116 12.62 11.28 1.87
C GLN A 116 12.29 12.26 0.75
N THR A 117 11.75 11.75 -0.36
CA THR A 117 11.37 12.58 -1.51
C THR A 117 10.20 13.51 -1.19
N LEU A 118 9.16 12.99 -0.51
CA LEU A 118 8.00 13.79 -0.14
C LEU A 118 8.30 14.79 0.98
N ALA A 119 9.09 14.41 1.97
CA ALA A 119 9.53 15.33 3.04
C ALA A 119 10.30 16.53 2.48
N GLY A 120 11.11 16.34 1.43
CA GLY A 120 11.82 17.42 0.74
C GLY A 120 10.91 18.43 0.03
N ARG A 121 9.59 18.15 -0.08
CA ARG A 121 8.58 19.04 -0.67
C ARG A 121 7.80 19.84 0.37
N ALA A 122 8.30 19.88 1.62
CA ALA A 122 7.77 20.69 2.72
C ALA A 122 6.26 20.53 3.01
N PRO A 123 5.70 19.30 3.12
CA PRO A 123 4.33 19.13 3.59
C PRO A 123 4.21 19.59 5.05
N ASN A 124 3.00 20.01 5.49
CA ASN A 124 2.72 20.35 6.88
C ASN A 124 2.84 19.09 7.79
N SER A 125 2.34 17.97 7.31
CA SER A 125 2.55 16.65 7.93
C SER A 125 2.66 15.57 6.87
N LEU A 126 3.40 14.49 7.19
CA LEU A 126 3.55 13.32 6.34
C LEU A 126 3.42 12.07 7.18
N SER A 127 2.36 11.32 6.97
CA SER A 127 2.08 10.04 7.63
C SER A 127 1.94 8.92 6.61
N VAL A 128 2.04 7.67 7.08
CA VAL A 128 1.97 6.46 6.24
C VAL A 128 0.82 5.57 6.68
N CYS A 129 0.03 5.14 5.70
CA CYS A 129 -0.97 4.10 5.85
C CYS A 129 -0.65 2.94 4.91
N THR A 130 -0.51 1.73 5.43
CA THR A 130 -0.32 0.53 4.61
C THR A 130 -1.44 -0.47 4.80
N PHE A 131 -1.83 -1.11 3.69
CA PHE A 131 -2.79 -2.20 3.76
C PHE A 131 -2.14 -3.45 4.38
N LEU A 132 -0.97 -3.85 3.86
CA LEU A 132 -0.22 -4.99 4.40
C LEU A 132 1.15 -4.57 4.89
N ASP A 133 1.59 -5.13 6.01
CA ASP A 133 2.92 -4.95 6.56
C ASP A 133 3.59 -6.31 6.77
N ARG A 134 4.69 -6.55 6.04
CA ARG A 134 5.52 -7.76 6.18
C ARG A 134 6.74 -7.45 7.03
N THR A 135 6.54 -7.34 8.33
CA THR A 135 7.59 -6.94 9.29
C THR A 135 8.78 -7.90 9.31
N SER A 136 8.54 -9.20 9.07
CA SER A 136 9.57 -10.24 9.04
C SER A 136 10.63 -10.07 7.95
N ARG A 137 10.32 -9.31 6.88
CA ARG A 137 11.27 -8.99 5.80
C ARG A 137 11.86 -7.59 5.88
N ARG A 138 11.56 -6.84 6.94
CA ARG A 138 11.99 -5.47 7.11
C ARG A 138 13.51 -5.39 7.25
N ILE A 139 14.16 -4.70 6.30
CA ILE A 139 15.60 -4.41 6.32
C ILE A 139 15.84 -2.98 6.80
N VAL A 140 14.98 -2.07 6.37
CA VAL A 140 15.07 -0.66 6.70
C VAL A 140 13.90 -0.27 7.58
N GLN A 141 14.20 0.27 8.77
CA GLN A 141 13.16 0.82 9.64
C GLN A 141 12.53 2.04 9.00
N VAL A 142 11.22 2.03 8.90
CA VAL A 142 10.39 3.11 8.37
C VAL A 142 9.16 3.29 9.27
N PRO A 143 8.67 4.52 9.46
CA PRO A 143 7.44 4.74 10.18
C PRO A 143 6.26 4.18 9.39
N VAL A 144 5.35 3.53 10.08
CA VAL A 144 4.03 3.13 9.59
C VAL A 144 3.03 3.60 10.65
N ASP A 145 2.32 4.69 10.36
CA ASP A 145 1.40 5.31 11.32
C ASP A 145 0.10 4.51 11.44
N TYR A 146 -0.38 3.98 10.31
CA TYR A 146 -1.61 3.18 10.23
C TYR A 146 -1.35 1.90 9.44
N ARG A 147 -1.85 0.78 9.95
CA ARG A 147 -1.68 -0.53 9.35
C ARG A 147 -2.99 -1.32 9.41
N CYS A 148 -3.42 -1.87 8.26
CA CYS A 148 -4.55 -2.79 8.29
C CYS A 148 -4.15 -4.16 8.83
N PHE A 149 -3.16 -4.81 8.21
CA PHE A 149 -2.78 -6.17 8.60
C PHE A 149 -1.27 -6.38 8.60
N GLU A 150 -0.79 -7.12 9.58
CA GLU A 150 0.54 -7.71 9.55
C GLU A 150 0.45 -9.10 8.91
N ILE A 151 1.40 -9.44 8.03
CA ILE A 151 1.39 -10.71 7.31
C ILE A 151 2.69 -11.50 7.49
N PRO A 152 2.61 -12.85 7.45
CA PRO A 152 3.79 -13.71 7.45
C PRO A 152 4.59 -13.57 6.14
N ASP A 153 5.81 -14.12 6.13
CA ASP A 153 6.63 -14.18 4.91
C ASP A 153 6.07 -15.21 3.92
N ARG A 154 5.02 -14.80 3.22
CA ARG A 154 4.36 -15.55 2.14
C ARG A 154 4.07 -14.61 0.99
N PHE A 155 4.09 -15.15 -0.22
CA PHE A 155 3.67 -14.40 -1.39
C PHE A 155 2.14 -14.34 -1.43
N VAL A 156 1.61 -13.12 -1.48
CA VAL A 156 0.16 -12.85 -1.42
C VAL A 156 -0.29 -12.07 -2.64
N VAL A 157 -1.54 -12.28 -3.04
CA VAL A 157 -2.20 -11.61 -4.17
C VAL A 157 -3.62 -11.24 -3.80
N GLY A 158 -4.20 -10.34 -4.57
CA GLY A 158 -5.58 -9.86 -4.40
C GLY A 158 -5.65 -8.50 -3.74
N PHE A 159 -6.79 -7.86 -3.84
CA PHE A 159 -7.08 -6.52 -3.36
C PHE A 159 -5.97 -5.49 -3.74
N GLY A 160 -5.59 -5.49 -5.03
CA GLY A 160 -4.55 -4.63 -5.59
C GLY A 160 -3.21 -5.32 -5.81
N LEU A 161 -2.86 -6.31 -4.99
CA LEU A 161 -1.62 -7.07 -5.12
C LEU A 161 -1.68 -8.04 -6.30
N ASP A 162 -0.55 -8.20 -7.00
CA ASP A 162 -0.50 -9.00 -8.21
C ASP A 162 0.57 -10.09 -8.21
N TYR A 163 0.38 -11.01 -9.14
CA TYR A 163 1.40 -11.89 -9.69
C TYR A 163 1.32 -11.84 -11.22
N ASN A 164 2.38 -11.39 -11.88
CA ASN A 164 2.44 -11.19 -13.33
C ASN A 164 1.26 -10.35 -13.89
N GLN A 165 0.91 -9.25 -13.22
CA GLN A 165 -0.20 -8.33 -13.51
C GLN A 165 -1.60 -8.96 -13.36
N LEU A 166 -1.73 -10.18 -12.83
CA LEU A 166 -2.98 -10.87 -12.57
C LEU A 166 -3.38 -10.76 -11.09
N TYR A 167 -4.62 -11.07 -10.77
CA TYR A 167 -5.21 -11.19 -9.42
C TYR A 167 -5.51 -9.88 -8.67
N ARG A 168 -5.12 -8.68 -9.16
CA ARG A 168 -5.41 -7.41 -8.45
C ARG A 168 -6.91 -7.20 -8.18
N ASN A 169 -7.77 -7.75 -9.03
CA ASN A 169 -9.23 -7.62 -8.99
C ASN A 169 -9.92 -8.53 -7.98
N LEU A 170 -9.21 -9.42 -7.30
CA LEU A 170 -9.81 -10.23 -6.24
C LEU A 170 -10.23 -9.34 -5.07
N THR A 171 -11.42 -9.60 -4.52
CA THR A 171 -11.95 -8.81 -3.38
C THR A 171 -11.37 -9.21 -2.03
N TYR A 172 -10.52 -10.23 -2.00
CA TYR A 172 -9.87 -10.83 -0.85
C TYR A 172 -8.37 -10.93 -1.07
N VAL A 173 -7.60 -11.22 -0.03
CA VAL A 173 -6.18 -11.54 -0.11
C VAL A 173 -5.98 -13.05 0.03
N ALA A 174 -5.21 -13.65 -0.86
CA ALA A 174 -4.87 -15.06 -0.83
C ALA A 174 -3.36 -15.27 -0.88
N VAL A 175 -2.92 -16.39 -0.30
CA VAL A 175 -1.54 -16.88 -0.41
C VAL A 175 -1.39 -17.64 -1.72
N MET A 176 -0.31 -17.40 -2.44
CA MET A 176 0.07 -18.19 -3.60
C MET A 176 0.67 -19.52 -3.16
N LYS A 177 0.36 -20.59 -3.90
CA LYS A 177 1.10 -21.86 -3.76
C LYS A 177 2.57 -21.62 -4.08
N PRO A 178 3.51 -22.23 -3.32
CA PRO A 178 4.91 -22.23 -3.73
C PRO A 178 5.00 -22.83 -5.15
N GLU A 179 5.73 -22.16 -6.03
CA GLU A 179 6.08 -22.80 -7.31
C GLU A 179 6.78 -24.10 -6.98
N LYS A 180 6.28 -25.22 -7.52
CA LYS A 180 7.05 -26.46 -7.49
C LYS A 180 8.28 -26.16 -8.34
N GLY A 181 9.45 -26.03 -7.70
CA GLY A 181 10.71 -25.97 -8.40
C GLY A 181 10.86 -27.14 -9.38
N PRO A 182 11.63 -26.96 -10.43
CA PRO A 182 11.89 -28.03 -11.40
C PRO A 182 12.53 -29.25 -10.75
#